data_6c75095e80893c583cc4602a263fcbcf
#
_entry.id   6c75095e80893c583cc4602a263fcbcf
#
_cell.length_a   1.000
_cell.length_b   1.000
_cell.length_c   1.000
_cell.angle_alpha   90.00
_cell.angle_beta   90.00
_cell.angle_gamma   90.00
#
_symmetry.space_group_name_H-M   'P 1'
#
loop_
_entity.id
_entity.type
_entity.pdbx_description
1 polymer ?
#
loop_
_entity_poly.entity_id
_entity_poly.type
_entity_poly.pdbx_seq_one_letter_code
_entity_poly.pdbx_strand_id
1 'polypeptide(L)'
;YFELVGMMFAFALMQKETVLTLSLCSVVWKQLVQEPLDTQDLAGFDESVMNSLEQIEHIDREGVDEDLFSDLIFEVFTTQLSHGVEVPICEGGADIDVTWSNRKHYCELVRKARLGESRQQAQAVLKGINSLLPSNLLPLFTHREIELMVCGAPDIDLSILRQHTRYGVTVDPDDSHIRIFWQVLSEFTAQQRTLFLSFIWSRTRLPATEEDWDDQCMKIHTLECTSPDLHLPVSHTCFFSMEWPRYSSVEIAKEKLLYAIVNCVDIDADNTAEGRSNMAMGRDDEL
;
A
#
# COMPACT_ATOMS: atom_id res chain seq x y z
N TYR A 1 27.30 -7.02 -2.71
CA TYR A 1 26.65 -5.78 -2.22
C TYR A 1 25.50 -6.09 -1.27
N PHE A 2 24.53 -6.91 -1.62
CA PHE A 2 23.36 -7.22 -0.78
C PHE A 2 23.71 -7.93 0.54
N GLU A 3 24.77 -8.77 0.58
CA GLU A 3 25.27 -9.33 1.84
C GLU A 3 25.77 -8.22 2.79
N LEU A 4 26.43 -7.17 2.25
CA LEU A 4 26.86 -6.02 3.06
C LEU A 4 25.64 -5.26 3.64
N VAL A 5 24.58 -5.07 2.84
CA VAL A 5 23.34 -4.47 3.34
C VAL A 5 22.75 -5.30 4.48
N GLY A 6 22.80 -6.62 4.36
CA GLY A 6 22.37 -7.53 5.43
C GLY A 6 23.21 -7.40 6.71
N MET A 7 24.52 -7.21 6.60
CA MET A 7 25.37 -6.93 7.77
C MET A 7 24.99 -5.60 8.42
N MET A 8 24.69 -4.55 7.63
CA MET A 8 24.23 -3.26 8.16
C MET A 8 22.88 -3.40 8.89
N PHE A 9 21.96 -4.22 8.36
CA PHE A 9 20.69 -4.51 9.05
C PHE A 9 20.93 -5.21 10.38
N ALA A 10 21.83 -6.20 10.40
CA ALA A 10 22.19 -6.87 11.65
C ALA A 10 22.77 -5.89 12.68
N PHE A 11 23.63 -4.96 12.25
CA PHE A 11 24.15 -3.92 13.14
C PHE A 11 23.02 -3.03 13.70
N ALA A 12 22.07 -2.58 12.86
CA ALA A 12 20.94 -1.79 13.31
C ALA A 12 20.06 -2.57 14.31
N LEU A 13 19.84 -3.87 14.07
CA LEU A 13 19.08 -4.74 14.99
C LEU A 13 19.80 -4.96 16.34
N MET A 14 21.13 -4.91 16.36
CA MET A 14 21.93 -5.08 17.58
C MET A 14 22.08 -3.78 18.37
N GLN A 15 22.05 -2.63 17.72
CA GLN A 15 22.31 -1.33 18.32
C GLN A 15 21.05 -0.44 18.24
N LYS A 16 20.37 -0.24 19.37
CA LYS A 16 19.13 0.53 19.45
C LYS A 16 19.25 1.98 18.94
N GLU A 17 20.43 2.55 18.95
CA GLU A 17 20.70 3.94 18.54
C GLU A 17 21.06 4.07 17.04
N THR A 18 21.29 2.95 16.36
CA THR A 18 21.67 2.94 14.95
C THR A 18 20.46 2.63 14.10
N VAL A 19 19.98 3.61 13.36
CA VAL A 19 18.91 3.44 12.38
C VAL A 19 19.42 3.73 10.99
N LEU A 20 18.94 2.95 10.02
CA LEU A 20 19.28 3.12 8.61
C LEU A 20 18.14 3.89 7.92
N THR A 21 18.42 5.06 7.38
CA THR A 21 17.44 5.83 6.62
C THR A 21 17.24 5.20 5.24
N LEU A 22 16.40 4.15 5.20
CA LEU A 22 16.07 3.41 3.99
C LEU A 22 14.56 3.44 3.75
N SER A 23 14.17 3.50 2.48
CA SER A 23 12.79 3.33 2.05
C SER A 23 12.73 2.09 1.14
N LEU A 24 12.36 0.96 1.72
CA LEU A 24 12.18 -0.30 0.99
C LEU A 24 10.71 -0.69 1.00
N CYS A 25 10.24 -1.30 -0.09
CA CYS A 25 8.86 -1.79 -0.16
C CYS A 25 8.65 -2.98 0.80
N SER A 26 7.38 -3.22 1.16
CA SER A 26 6.96 -4.30 2.07
C SER A 26 7.46 -5.68 1.63
N VAL A 27 7.52 -5.91 0.32
CA VAL A 27 8.02 -7.16 -0.29
C VAL A 27 9.40 -7.54 0.26
N VAL A 28 10.31 -6.58 0.40
CA VAL A 28 11.65 -6.86 0.92
C VAL A 28 11.58 -7.31 2.37
N TRP A 29 10.87 -6.56 3.20
CA TRP A 29 10.72 -6.85 4.63
C TRP A 29 9.99 -8.18 4.87
N LYS A 30 8.88 -8.44 4.14
CA LYS A 30 8.14 -9.70 4.21
C LYS A 30 9.00 -10.90 3.81
N GLN A 31 9.84 -10.76 2.78
CA GLN A 31 10.77 -11.83 2.40
C GLN A 31 11.81 -12.12 3.48
N LEU A 32 12.29 -11.11 4.22
CA LEU A 32 13.24 -11.29 5.31
C LEU A 32 12.64 -12.05 6.51
N VAL A 33 11.37 -11.81 6.83
CA VAL A 33 10.65 -12.48 7.92
C VAL A 33 9.86 -13.71 7.47
N GLN A 34 9.91 -14.05 6.18
CA GLN A 34 9.21 -15.18 5.57
C GLN A 34 7.67 -15.07 5.65
N GLU A 35 7.15 -13.87 5.69
CA GLU A 35 5.70 -13.63 5.53
C GLU A 35 5.25 -13.89 4.09
N PRO A 36 4.00 -14.35 3.89
CA PRO A 36 3.44 -14.50 2.55
C PRO A 36 3.32 -13.14 1.85
N LEU A 37 3.61 -13.15 0.54
CA LEU A 37 3.42 -11.99 -0.32
C LEU A 37 2.03 -12.06 -0.96
N ASP A 38 1.38 -10.92 -1.11
CA ASP A 38 0.05 -10.79 -1.67
C ASP A 38 -0.03 -9.71 -2.77
N THR A 39 -1.22 -9.51 -3.33
CA THR A 39 -1.47 -8.55 -4.40
C THR A 39 -1.28 -7.09 -3.96
N GLN A 40 -1.49 -6.80 -2.67
CA GLN A 40 -1.28 -5.47 -2.12
C GLN A 40 0.21 -5.10 -2.10
N ASP A 41 1.08 -6.08 -1.88
CA ASP A 41 2.52 -5.86 -1.96
C ASP A 41 2.94 -5.45 -3.38
N LEU A 42 2.34 -6.04 -4.41
CA LEU A 42 2.58 -5.64 -5.80
C LEU A 42 2.06 -4.23 -6.06
N ALA A 43 0.84 -3.93 -5.65
CA ALA A 43 0.26 -2.59 -5.78
C ALA A 43 1.12 -1.53 -5.06
N GLY A 44 1.72 -1.89 -3.93
CA GLY A 44 2.58 -0.99 -3.15
C GLY A 44 3.88 -0.54 -3.84
N PHE A 45 4.36 -1.24 -4.87
CA PHE A 45 5.53 -0.82 -5.64
C PHE A 45 5.28 -0.69 -7.15
N ASP A 46 4.20 -1.26 -7.68
CA ASP A 46 3.81 -1.13 -9.09
C ASP A 46 2.29 -1.22 -9.26
N GLU A 47 1.62 -0.13 -8.93
CA GLU A 47 0.17 0.02 -9.04
C GLU A 47 -0.30 -0.10 -10.50
N SER A 48 0.50 0.41 -11.45
CA SER A 48 0.16 0.37 -12.87
C SER A 48 0.01 -1.06 -13.39
N VAL A 49 0.99 -1.92 -13.06
CA VAL A 49 0.92 -3.34 -13.40
C VAL A 49 -0.27 -4.00 -12.72
N MET A 50 -0.52 -3.70 -11.44
CA MET A 50 -1.64 -4.30 -10.72
C MET A 50 -2.98 -3.94 -11.37
N ASN A 51 -3.21 -2.66 -11.70
CA ASN A 51 -4.42 -2.19 -12.36
C ASN A 51 -4.60 -2.83 -13.75
N SER A 52 -3.52 -2.93 -14.54
CA SER A 52 -3.57 -3.61 -15.85
C SER A 52 -3.95 -5.09 -15.72
N LEU A 53 -3.41 -5.78 -14.72
CA LEU A 53 -3.74 -7.18 -14.48
C LEU A 53 -5.20 -7.36 -14.02
N GLU A 54 -5.72 -6.48 -13.19
CA GLU A 54 -7.13 -6.49 -12.78
C GLU A 54 -8.08 -6.24 -13.95
N GLN A 55 -7.74 -5.31 -14.83
CA GLN A 55 -8.50 -5.06 -16.05
C GLN A 55 -8.54 -6.30 -16.96
N ILE A 56 -7.39 -6.93 -17.22
CA ILE A 56 -7.33 -8.16 -18.05
C ILE A 56 -8.10 -9.31 -17.39
N GLU A 57 -7.95 -9.49 -16.07
CA GLU A 57 -8.59 -10.59 -15.35
C GLU A 57 -10.10 -10.48 -15.33
N HIS A 58 -10.62 -9.25 -15.18
CA HIS A 58 -12.05 -8.95 -15.01
C HIS A 58 -12.66 -8.23 -16.21
N ILE A 59 -12.05 -8.28 -17.38
CA ILE A 59 -12.49 -7.60 -18.60
C ILE A 59 -13.92 -7.99 -19.03
N ASP A 60 -14.36 -9.19 -18.63
CA ASP A 60 -15.73 -9.67 -18.82
C ASP A 60 -16.80 -8.76 -18.14
N ARG A 61 -16.43 -8.08 -17.05
CA ARG A 61 -17.31 -7.14 -16.35
C ARG A 61 -17.53 -5.85 -17.12
N GLU A 62 -16.65 -5.53 -18.04
CA GLU A 62 -16.73 -4.35 -18.92
C GLU A 62 -17.51 -4.63 -20.22
N GLY A 63 -18.09 -5.83 -20.35
CA GLY A 63 -18.88 -6.23 -21.50
C GLY A 63 -18.07 -6.72 -22.69
N VAL A 64 -16.79 -7.04 -22.47
CA VAL A 64 -15.91 -7.67 -23.46
C VAL A 64 -16.19 -9.18 -23.47
N ASP A 65 -16.40 -9.74 -24.64
CA ASP A 65 -16.49 -11.19 -24.88
C ASP A 65 -15.20 -11.75 -25.46
N GLU A 66 -15.20 -13.05 -25.76
CA GLU A 66 -14.02 -13.76 -26.28
C GLU A 66 -13.54 -13.23 -27.63
N ASP A 67 -14.47 -12.87 -28.52
CA ASP A 67 -14.13 -12.37 -29.86
C ASP A 67 -13.48 -10.98 -29.75
N LEU A 68 -14.08 -10.10 -28.95
CA LEU A 68 -13.57 -8.74 -28.73
C LEU A 68 -12.25 -8.76 -27.94
N PHE A 69 -12.07 -9.71 -27.03
CA PHE A 69 -10.81 -9.88 -26.28
C PHE A 69 -9.62 -10.08 -27.21
N SER A 70 -9.76 -10.90 -28.24
CA SER A 70 -8.70 -11.19 -29.20
C SER A 70 -8.31 -9.99 -30.05
N ASP A 71 -9.21 -9.00 -30.18
CA ASP A 71 -8.96 -7.74 -30.90
C ASP A 71 -8.33 -6.66 -30.02
N LEU A 72 -8.42 -6.80 -28.69
CA LEU A 72 -7.96 -5.81 -27.72
C LEU A 72 -6.65 -6.16 -27.03
N ILE A 73 -6.40 -7.44 -26.77
CA ILE A 73 -5.25 -7.90 -25.98
C ILE A 73 -4.29 -8.68 -26.89
N PHE A 74 -3.07 -8.15 -27.00
CA PHE A 74 -1.98 -8.70 -27.83
C PHE A 74 -0.78 -9.13 -26.98
N GLU A 75 -1.00 -9.38 -25.68
CA GLU A 75 0.04 -9.80 -24.75
C GLU A 75 0.45 -11.26 -24.96
N VAL A 76 1.70 -11.56 -24.65
CA VAL A 76 2.25 -12.91 -24.56
C VAL A 76 2.62 -13.22 -23.12
N PHE A 77 2.96 -14.50 -22.80
CA PHE A 77 3.32 -14.89 -21.43
C PHE A 77 4.70 -14.39 -21.03
N THR A 78 4.90 -13.07 -21.12
CA THR A 78 6.07 -12.34 -20.65
C THR A 78 5.66 -11.27 -19.64
N THR A 79 6.61 -10.72 -18.91
CA THR A 79 6.42 -9.52 -18.09
C THR A 79 7.70 -8.70 -18.02
N GLN A 80 7.57 -7.39 -17.91
CA GLN A 80 8.69 -6.51 -17.66
C GLN A 80 8.96 -6.42 -16.15
N LEU A 81 10.19 -6.70 -15.73
CA LEU A 81 10.62 -6.54 -14.33
C LEU A 81 10.95 -5.07 -14.03
N SER A 82 11.01 -4.69 -12.75
CA SER A 82 11.26 -3.31 -12.29
C SER A 82 12.51 -2.66 -12.89
N HIS A 83 13.51 -3.44 -13.29
CA HIS A 83 14.73 -2.93 -13.94
C HIS A 83 14.64 -2.89 -15.47
N GLY A 84 13.43 -3.00 -16.04
CA GLY A 84 13.16 -2.82 -17.46
C GLY A 84 13.44 -4.06 -18.35
N VAL A 85 13.86 -5.18 -17.78
CA VAL A 85 14.10 -6.42 -18.55
C VAL A 85 12.80 -7.20 -18.67
N GLU A 86 12.46 -7.56 -19.90
CA GLU A 86 11.35 -8.46 -20.20
C GLU A 86 11.78 -9.91 -20.02
N VAL A 87 10.96 -10.69 -19.31
CA VAL A 87 11.23 -12.09 -19.02
C VAL A 87 9.99 -12.96 -19.31
N PRO A 88 10.18 -14.21 -19.84
CA PRO A 88 9.07 -15.15 -19.94
C PRO A 88 8.64 -15.62 -18.54
N ILE A 89 7.32 -15.67 -18.31
CA ILE A 89 6.74 -16.08 -17.01
C ILE A 89 6.46 -17.58 -16.93
N CYS A 90 6.63 -18.30 -18.05
CA CYS A 90 6.64 -19.76 -18.12
C CYS A 90 7.56 -20.22 -19.27
N GLU A 91 7.81 -21.53 -19.36
CA GLU A 91 8.62 -22.10 -20.44
C GLU A 91 7.97 -21.85 -21.81
N GLY A 92 8.72 -21.25 -22.74
CA GLY A 92 8.21 -20.84 -24.05
C GLY A 92 7.21 -19.68 -24.02
N GLY A 93 7.11 -18.94 -22.90
CA GLY A 93 6.10 -17.92 -22.72
C GLY A 93 6.07 -16.81 -23.76
N ALA A 94 7.22 -16.47 -24.36
CA ALA A 94 7.28 -15.46 -25.43
C ALA A 94 6.53 -15.87 -26.73
N ASP A 95 6.23 -17.15 -26.90
CA ASP A 95 5.52 -17.69 -28.04
C ASP A 95 4.06 -18.11 -27.71
N ILE A 96 3.60 -17.79 -26.49
CA ILE A 96 2.26 -18.13 -26.03
C ILE A 96 1.42 -16.85 -25.92
N ASP A 97 0.39 -16.75 -26.75
CA ASP A 97 -0.55 -15.63 -26.70
C ASP A 97 -1.47 -15.70 -25.48
N VAL A 98 -1.78 -14.54 -24.92
CA VAL A 98 -2.82 -14.40 -23.90
C VAL A 98 -4.18 -14.46 -24.59
N THR A 99 -4.99 -15.44 -24.18
CA THR A 99 -6.33 -15.68 -24.73
C THR A 99 -7.39 -15.52 -23.64
N TRP A 100 -8.65 -15.45 -24.06
CA TRP A 100 -9.78 -15.42 -23.13
C TRP A 100 -9.71 -16.55 -22.07
N SER A 101 -9.37 -17.75 -22.48
CA SER A 101 -9.35 -18.93 -21.61
C SER A 101 -8.17 -18.94 -20.62
N ASN A 102 -7.00 -18.38 -21.01
CA ASN A 102 -5.79 -18.43 -20.19
C ASN A 102 -5.47 -17.11 -19.47
N ARG A 103 -6.25 -16.02 -19.68
CA ARG A 103 -5.98 -14.70 -19.14
C ARG A 103 -5.77 -14.64 -17.63
N LYS A 104 -6.58 -15.40 -16.88
CA LYS A 104 -6.46 -15.44 -15.41
C LYS A 104 -5.16 -16.09 -14.97
N HIS A 105 -4.77 -17.15 -15.66
CA HIS A 105 -3.49 -17.83 -15.39
C HIS A 105 -2.30 -16.94 -15.75
N TYR A 106 -2.39 -16.20 -16.85
CA TYR A 106 -1.40 -15.18 -17.20
C TYR A 106 -1.24 -14.16 -16.06
N CYS A 107 -2.33 -13.55 -15.57
CA CYS A 107 -2.30 -12.57 -14.49
C CYS A 107 -1.69 -13.15 -13.20
N GLU A 108 -2.01 -14.40 -12.84
CA GLU A 108 -1.41 -15.09 -11.70
C GLU A 108 0.11 -15.23 -11.85
N LEU A 109 0.58 -15.67 -13.02
CA LEU A 109 2.01 -15.85 -13.29
C LEU A 109 2.76 -14.51 -13.29
N VAL A 110 2.19 -13.45 -13.86
CA VAL A 110 2.78 -12.11 -13.80
C VAL A 110 2.93 -11.65 -12.36
N ARG A 111 1.86 -11.71 -11.54
CA ARG A 111 1.93 -11.37 -10.11
C ARG A 111 3.03 -12.14 -9.40
N LYS A 112 3.10 -13.45 -9.62
CA LYS A 112 4.13 -14.31 -9.04
C LYS A 112 5.54 -13.94 -9.47
N ALA A 113 5.75 -13.62 -10.74
CA ALA A 113 7.04 -13.21 -11.27
C ALA A 113 7.48 -11.88 -10.66
N ARG A 114 6.59 -10.88 -10.63
CA ARG A 114 6.85 -9.55 -10.10
C ARG A 114 7.10 -9.56 -8.58
N LEU A 115 6.28 -10.27 -7.81
CA LEU A 115 6.50 -10.43 -6.37
C LEU A 115 7.79 -11.21 -6.04
N GLY A 116 8.21 -12.08 -6.94
CA GLY A 116 9.42 -12.91 -6.78
C GLY A 116 10.72 -12.28 -7.28
N GLU A 117 10.68 -11.13 -7.98
CA GLU A 117 11.85 -10.58 -8.68
C GLU A 117 13.02 -10.22 -7.77
N SER A 118 12.74 -9.82 -6.52
CA SER A 118 13.76 -9.45 -5.52
C SER A 118 14.23 -10.61 -4.63
N ARG A 119 13.75 -11.83 -4.86
CA ARG A 119 14.02 -12.98 -3.98
C ARG A 119 15.50 -13.29 -3.83
N GLN A 120 16.30 -13.20 -4.90
CA GLN A 120 17.72 -13.46 -4.84
C GLN A 120 18.46 -12.40 -4.00
N GLN A 121 18.06 -11.15 -4.14
CA GLN A 121 18.60 -10.04 -3.37
C GLN A 121 18.26 -10.18 -1.88
N ALA A 122 17.00 -10.51 -1.56
CA ALA A 122 16.55 -10.76 -0.19
C ALA A 122 17.32 -11.94 0.45
N GLN A 123 17.57 -13.02 -0.29
CA GLN A 123 18.39 -14.14 0.18
C GLN A 123 19.85 -13.72 0.48
N ALA A 124 20.42 -12.85 -0.35
CA ALA A 124 21.76 -12.32 -0.10
C ALA A 124 21.79 -11.40 1.14
N VAL A 125 20.72 -10.59 1.35
CA VAL A 125 20.57 -9.81 2.60
C VAL A 125 20.47 -10.74 3.81
N LEU A 126 19.65 -11.77 3.75
CA LEU A 126 19.54 -12.77 4.84
C LEU A 126 20.87 -13.45 5.14
N LYS A 127 21.66 -13.76 4.12
CA LYS A 127 23.01 -14.32 4.32
C LYS A 127 23.93 -13.33 5.04
N GLY A 128 23.83 -12.04 4.70
CA GLY A 128 24.54 -10.99 5.41
C GLY A 128 24.11 -10.87 6.87
N ILE A 129 22.82 -10.87 7.14
CA ILE A 129 22.28 -10.85 8.51
C ILE A 129 22.79 -12.06 9.29
N ASN A 130 22.73 -13.26 8.69
CA ASN A 130 23.11 -14.50 9.33
C ASN A 130 24.60 -14.60 9.67
N SER A 131 25.45 -13.73 9.11
CA SER A 131 26.86 -13.64 9.48
C SER A 131 27.11 -13.00 10.86
N LEU A 132 26.15 -12.25 11.38
CA LEU A 132 26.23 -11.52 12.65
C LEU A 132 25.12 -11.90 13.64
N LEU A 133 23.92 -12.19 13.15
CA LEU A 133 22.74 -12.57 13.93
C LEU A 133 22.10 -13.82 13.33
N PRO A 134 21.55 -14.74 14.17
CA PRO A 134 20.79 -15.89 13.66
C PRO A 134 19.54 -15.43 12.91
N SER A 135 19.56 -15.46 11.57
CA SER A 135 18.44 -14.99 10.73
C SER A 135 17.16 -15.81 10.89
N ASN A 136 17.24 -17.02 11.47
CA ASN A 136 16.09 -17.85 11.81
C ASN A 136 15.22 -17.27 12.94
N LEU A 137 15.66 -16.20 13.59
CA LEU A 137 14.85 -15.47 14.58
C LEU A 137 13.95 -14.42 13.92
N LEU A 138 14.25 -13.99 12.69
CA LEU A 138 13.46 -12.95 12.00
C LEU A 138 11.98 -13.32 11.81
N PRO A 139 11.61 -14.59 11.51
CA PRO A 139 10.20 -14.96 11.41
C PRO A 139 9.39 -14.89 12.71
N LEU A 140 10.02 -14.57 13.84
CA LEU A 140 9.33 -14.30 15.10
C LEU A 140 8.74 -12.87 15.16
N PHE A 141 9.14 -12.02 14.22
CA PHE A 141 8.70 -10.63 14.10
C PHE A 141 7.87 -10.45 12.83
N THR A 142 7.00 -9.48 12.86
CA THR A 142 6.33 -9.00 11.65
C THR A 142 7.31 -8.19 10.78
N HIS A 143 7.05 -8.10 9.49
CA HIS A 143 7.83 -7.27 8.58
C HIS A 143 7.91 -5.80 9.03
N ARG A 144 6.84 -5.27 9.62
CA ARG A 144 6.77 -3.89 10.15
C ARG A 144 7.66 -3.70 11.37
N GLU A 145 7.73 -4.68 12.26
CA GLU A 145 8.61 -4.63 13.43
C GLU A 145 10.08 -4.63 13.01
N ILE A 146 10.46 -5.47 12.06
CA ILE A 146 11.85 -5.49 11.54
C ILE A 146 12.18 -4.18 10.82
N GLU A 147 11.28 -3.64 9.99
CA GLU A 147 11.46 -2.34 9.37
C GLU A 147 11.67 -1.24 10.42
N LEU A 148 10.81 -1.21 11.45
CA LEU A 148 10.91 -0.23 12.53
C LEU A 148 12.23 -0.36 13.31
N MET A 149 12.66 -1.57 13.58
CA MET A 149 13.92 -1.83 14.30
C MET A 149 15.15 -1.44 13.48
N VAL A 150 15.12 -1.64 12.17
CA VAL A 150 16.24 -1.33 11.26
C VAL A 150 16.25 0.14 10.85
N CYS A 151 15.09 0.70 10.53
CA CYS A 151 14.97 2.02 9.92
C CYS A 151 14.51 3.12 10.89
N GLY A 152 14.05 2.76 12.09
CA GLY A 152 13.41 3.69 13.01
C GLY A 152 12.01 4.12 12.53
N ALA A 153 11.30 4.87 13.36
CA ALA A 153 10.05 5.49 12.97
C ALA A 153 10.32 6.61 11.96
N PRO A 154 9.72 6.59 10.78
CA PRO A 154 9.86 7.68 9.84
C PRO A 154 9.20 8.93 10.44
N ASP A 155 9.92 10.04 10.47
CA ASP A 155 9.31 11.32 10.80
C ASP A 155 8.59 11.85 9.57
N ILE A 156 7.25 11.94 9.66
CA ILE A 156 6.43 12.48 8.59
C ILE A 156 6.29 13.98 8.79
N ASP A 157 6.97 14.76 7.96
CA ASP A 157 6.83 16.21 7.94
C ASP A 157 5.44 16.59 7.42
N LEU A 158 4.61 17.09 8.36
CA LEU A 158 3.24 17.51 8.05
C LEU A 158 3.19 18.76 7.17
N SER A 159 4.25 19.57 7.13
CA SER A 159 4.31 20.75 6.25
C SER A 159 4.44 20.30 4.78
N ILE A 160 5.30 19.31 4.51
CA ILE A 160 5.46 18.69 3.21
C ILE A 160 4.18 17.99 2.79
N LEU A 161 3.61 17.15 3.66
CA LEU A 161 2.34 16.47 3.38
C LEU A 161 1.22 17.45 3.03
N ARG A 162 1.14 18.60 3.75
CA ARG A 162 0.13 19.61 3.50
C ARG A 162 0.34 20.35 2.16
N GLN A 163 1.57 20.58 1.74
CA GLN A 163 1.90 21.16 0.44
C GLN A 163 1.44 20.24 -0.70
N HIS A 164 1.57 18.91 -0.51
CA HIS A 164 1.13 17.88 -1.45
C HIS A 164 -0.28 17.37 -1.17
N THR A 165 -1.16 18.22 -0.60
CA THR A 165 -2.56 17.89 -0.36
C THR A 165 -3.48 18.71 -1.25
N ARG A 166 -4.42 18.04 -1.90
CA ARG A 166 -5.52 18.66 -2.67
C ARG A 166 -6.83 18.35 -1.98
N TYR A 167 -7.77 19.28 -2.11
CA TYR A 167 -9.08 19.17 -1.50
C TYR A 167 -10.12 18.96 -2.58
N GLY A 168 -11.16 18.18 -2.29
CA GLY A 168 -12.28 17.97 -3.20
C GLY A 168 -12.96 19.29 -3.60
N VAL A 169 -13.69 19.30 -4.70
CA VAL A 169 -14.28 20.53 -5.30
C VAL A 169 -15.14 21.32 -4.31
N THR A 170 -15.75 20.65 -3.35
CA THR A 170 -16.65 21.27 -2.35
C THR A 170 -15.98 21.48 -0.99
N VAL A 171 -14.66 21.27 -0.89
CA VAL A 171 -13.92 21.32 0.39
C VAL A 171 -12.99 22.52 0.38
N ASP A 172 -13.22 23.44 1.33
CA ASP A 172 -12.31 24.56 1.56
C ASP A 172 -11.21 24.12 2.55
N PRO A 173 -9.91 24.40 2.26
CA PRO A 173 -8.80 24.15 3.19
C PRO A 173 -9.01 24.76 4.59
N ASP A 174 -9.80 25.82 4.67
CA ASP A 174 -10.13 26.54 5.90
C ASP A 174 -11.43 26.08 6.58
N ASP A 175 -12.09 25.09 6.04
CA ASP A 175 -13.26 24.48 6.69
C ASP A 175 -12.90 23.95 8.09
N SER A 176 -13.84 24.05 9.03
CA SER A 176 -13.61 23.67 10.43
C SER A 176 -13.16 22.21 10.57
N HIS A 177 -13.77 21.28 9.79
CA HIS A 177 -13.41 19.86 9.83
C HIS A 177 -12.00 19.60 9.25
N ILE A 178 -11.54 20.40 8.28
CA ILE A 178 -10.19 20.30 7.73
C ILE A 178 -9.15 20.85 8.73
N ARG A 179 -9.47 21.92 9.44
CA ARG A 179 -8.61 22.40 10.54
C ARG A 179 -8.50 21.36 11.65
N ILE A 180 -9.61 20.72 12.02
CA ILE A 180 -9.64 19.60 12.98
C ILE A 180 -8.72 18.47 12.49
N PHE A 181 -8.80 18.09 11.21
CA PHE A 181 -7.95 17.06 10.63
C PHE A 181 -6.46 17.35 10.82
N TRP A 182 -6.00 18.53 10.42
CA TRP A 182 -4.59 18.90 10.56
C TRP A 182 -4.15 19.03 12.02
N GLN A 183 -5.05 19.49 12.89
CA GLN A 183 -4.78 19.53 14.32
C GLN A 183 -4.58 18.11 14.87
N VAL A 184 -5.45 17.17 14.56
CA VAL A 184 -5.31 15.76 14.97
C VAL A 184 -3.98 15.19 14.53
N LEU A 185 -3.59 15.37 13.25
CA LEU A 185 -2.30 14.89 12.76
C LEU A 185 -1.11 15.55 13.46
N SER A 186 -1.22 16.82 13.83
CA SER A 186 -0.15 17.53 14.57
C SER A 186 0.06 16.96 15.97
N GLU A 187 -1.01 16.44 16.59
CA GLU A 187 -0.97 15.83 17.92
C GLU A 187 -0.55 14.34 17.89
N PHE A 188 -0.49 13.73 16.72
CA PHE A 188 -0.08 12.34 16.57
C PHE A 188 1.41 12.16 16.83
N THR A 189 1.78 11.03 17.46
CA THR A 189 3.17 10.58 17.55
C THR A 189 3.71 10.20 16.16
N ALA A 190 5.03 10.10 16.00
CA ALA A 190 5.65 9.66 14.76
C ALA A 190 5.09 8.31 14.29
N GLN A 191 4.92 7.36 15.22
CA GLN A 191 4.32 6.05 14.91
C GLN A 191 2.87 6.15 14.44
N GLN A 192 2.06 7.00 15.06
CA GLN A 192 0.66 7.21 14.65
C GLN A 192 0.57 7.87 13.26
N ARG A 193 1.49 8.81 12.94
CA ARG A 193 1.57 9.40 11.61
C ARG A 193 1.97 8.38 10.55
N THR A 194 2.88 7.47 10.87
CA THR A 194 3.24 6.34 9.99
C THR A 194 2.04 5.44 9.72
N LEU A 195 1.27 5.08 10.77
CA LEU A 195 0.04 4.29 10.60
C LEU A 195 -1.00 5.04 9.76
N PHE A 196 -1.14 6.35 9.98
CA PHE A 196 -2.01 7.19 9.16
C PHE A 196 -1.60 7.15 7.68
N LEU A 197 -0.33 7.34 7.37
CA LEU A 197 0.15 7.29 5.99
C LEU A 197 -0.06 5.90 5.37
N SER A 198 0.20 4.84 6.14
CA SER A 198 -0.08 3.47 5.72
C SER A 198 -1.57 3.24 5.43
N PHE A 199 -2.46 3.83 6.24
CA PHE A 199 -3.90 3.73 6.07
C PHE A 199 -4.40 4.41 4.78
N ILE A 200 -3.83 5.56 4.40
CA ILE A 200 -4.31 6.33 3.23
C ILE A 200 -3.52 6.07 1.94
N TRP A 201 -2.33 5.49 2.02
CA TRP A 201 -1.43 5.32 0.87
C TRP A 201 -0.68 3.99 0.83
N SER A 202 -0.85 3.10 1.79
CA SER A 202 -0.07 1.85 1.93
C SER A 202 1.44 2.06 1.98
N ARG A 203 1.91 3.28 2.27
CA ARG A 203 3.31 3.64 2.45
C ARG A 203 3.57 4.07 3.89
N THR A 204 4.81 3.88 4.34
CA THR A 204 5.21 4.26 5.71
C THR A 204 6.00 5.56 5.77
N ARG A 205 6.34 6.14 4.61
CA ARG A 205 7.17 7.34 4.47
C ARG A 205 6.68 8.21 3.32
N LEU A 206 6.94 9.52 3.43
CA LEU A 206 6.77 10.43 2.32
C LEU A 206 7.92 10.26 1.30
N PRO A 207 7.72 10.65 0.03
CA PRO A 207 8.79 10.77 -0.94
C PRO A 207 9.91 11.68 -0.41
N ALA A 208 11.16 11.34 -0.72
CA ALA A 208 12.32 12.04 -0.22
C ALA A 208 12.61 13.36 -0.96
N THR A 209 12.25 13.45 -2.23
CA THR A 209 12.46 14.62 -3.09
C THR A 209 11.18 15.02 -3.79
N GLU A 210 11.12 16.27 -4.28
CA GLU A 210 9.99 16.76 -5.08
C GLU A 210 9.76 15.91 -6.36
N GLU A 211 10.83 15.41 -6.96
CA GLU A 211 10.77 14.56 -8.16
C GLU A 211 10.13 13.20 -7.87
N ASP A 212 10.28 12.68 -6.64
CA ASP A 212 9.73 11.40 -6.23
C ASP A 212 8.20 11.45 -5.99
N TRP A 213 7.61 12.65 -5.93
CA TRP A 213 6.15 12.79 -5.81
C TRP A 213 5.41 12.44 -7.11
N ASP A 214 6.07 12.57 -8.27
CA ASP A 214 5.56 12.15 -9.58
C ASP A 214 4.06 12.52 -9.80
N ASP A 215 3.71 13.79 -9.58
CA ASP A 215 2.33 14.32 -9.57
C ASP A 215 1.36 13.69 -8.53
N GLN A 216 1.84 12.81 -7.67
CA GLN A 216 1.02 12.22 -6.61
C GLN A 216 0.73 13.27 -5.53
N CYS A 217 -0.49 13.27 -5.05
CA CYS A 217 -0.90 14.15 -3.96
C CYS A 217 -1.99 13.48 -3.12
N MET A 218 -1.95 13.74 -1.82
CA MET A 218 -3.05 13.34 -0.93
C MET A 218 -4.32 14.10 -1.31
N LYS A 219 -5.44 13.39 -1.40
CA LYS A 219 -6.74 14.01 -1.69
C LYS A 219 -7.66 13.84 -0.49
N ILE A 220 -8.27 14.94 -0.05
CA ILE A 220 -9.24 14.93 1.04
C ILE A 220 -10.61 15.32 0.48
N HIS A 221 -11.57 14.44 0.62
CA HIS A 221 -12.98 14.66 0.30
C HIS A 221 -13.78 14.72 1.61
N THR A 222 -14.90 15.40 1.61
CA THR A 222 -15.84 15.32 2.73
C THR A 222 -16.70 14.06 2.60
N LEU A 223 -16.75 13.24 3.66
CA LEU A 223 -17.75 12.18 3.76
C LEU A 223 -19.10 12.82 4.12
N GLU A 224 -20.01 12.84 3.15
CA GLU A 224 -21.38 13.36 3.38
C GLU A 224 -22.22 12.30 4.12
N CYS A 225 -22.55 12.59 5.38
CA CYS A 225 -23.32 11.68 6.24
C CYS A 225 -24.14 12.48 7.26
N THR A 226 -25.24 11.89 7.73
CA THR A 226 -26.20 12.56 8.63
C THR A 226 -25.69 12.70 10.07
N SER A 227 -24.74 11.84 10.49
CA SER A 227 -24.20 11.84 11.86
C SER A 227 -22.68 11.64 11.82
N PRO A 228 -21.90 12.70 11.45
CA PRO A 228 -20.47 12.60 11.20
C PRO A 228 -19.67 11.97 12.36
N ASP A 229 -20.06 12.24 13.59
CA ASP A 229 -19.37 11.76 14.80
C ASP A 229 -19.49 10.24 15.01
N LEU A 230 -20.43 9.59 14.32
CA LEU A 230 -20.62 8.13 14.40
C LEU A 230 -19.85 7.38 13.31
N HIS A 231 -19.40 8.06 12.27
CA HIS A 231 -18.72 7.44 11.13
C HIS A 231 -17.21 7.42 11.29
N LEU A 232 -16.54 6.42 10.69
CA LEU A 232 -15.10 6.38 10.55
C LEU A 232 -14.70 7.08 9.24
N PRO A 233 -13.46 7.60 9.15
CA PRO A 233 -12.91 8.04 7.87
C PRO A 233 -12.71 6.83 6.94
N VAL A 234 -12.91 7.03 5.64
CA VAL A 234 -12.71 6.00 4.61
C VAL A 234 -11.47 6.34 3.80
N SER A 235 -10.60 5.35 3.56
CA SER A 235 -9.39 5.52 2.75
C SER A 235 -9.52 4.81 1.41
N HIS A 236 -8.91 5.40 0.38
CA HIS A 236 -8.77 4.82 -0.96
C HIS A 236 -7.28 4.84 -1.31
N THR A 237 -6.58 3.80 -0.90
CA THR A 237 -5.10 3.72 -0.98
C THR A 237 -4.57 3.81 -2.41
N CYS A 238 -5.29 3.24 -3.39
CA CYS A 238 -4.95 3.33 -4.81
C CYS A 238 -4.96 4.77 -5.36
N PHE A 239 -5.64 5.69 -4.70
CA PHE A 239 -5.76 7.08 -5.15
C PHE A 239 -5.09 8.08 -4.21
N PHE A 240 -4.41 7.59 -3.18
CA PHE A 240 -3.86 8.41 -2.10
C PHE A 240 -4.91 9.41 -1.60
N SER A 241 -6.09 8.91 -1.28
CA SER A 241 -7.22 9.76 -0.92
C SER A 241 -8.00 9.22 0.27
N MET A 242 -8.74 10.13 0.91
CA MET A 242 -9.63 9.79 2.00
C MET A 242 -10.91 10.62 1.96
N GLU A 243 -11.98 10.03 2.50
CA GLU A 243 -13.20 10.74 2.83
C GLU A 243 -13.22 11.01 4.33
N TRP A 244 -13.32 12.29 4.69
CA TRP A 244 -13.23 12.78 6.05
C TRP A 244 -14.56 13.32 6.53
N PRO A 245 -15.18 12.76 7.59
CA PRO A 245 -16.42 13.29 8.15
C PRO A 245 -16.26 14.70 8.74
N ARG A 246 -17.36 15.46 8.78
CA ARG A 246 -17.42 16.77 9.42
C ARG A 246 -17.55 16.62 10.94
N TYR A 247 -16.50 16.06 11.58
CA TYR A 247 -16.49 15.86 13.02
C TYR A 247 -16.70 17.15 13.81
N SER A 248 -17.45 17.04 14.92
CA SER A 248 -17.82 18.18 15.76
C SER A 248 -16.69 18.66 16.68
N SER A 249 -15.70 17.79 17.00
CA SER A 249 -14.57 18.14 17.87
C SER A 249 -13.28 17.39 17.49
N VAL A 250 -12.15 17.92 17.97
CA VAL A 250 -10.82 17.32 17.79
C VAL A 250 -10.73 15.96 18.50
N GLU A 251 -11.33 15.84 19.66
CA GLU A 251 -11.28 14.63 20.49
C GLU A 251 -11.99 13.47 19.77
N ILE A 252 -13.19 13.71 19.24
CA ILE A 252 -13.94 12.71 18.47
C ILE A 252 -13.17 12.34 17.19
N ALA A 253 -12.71 13.33 16.44
CA ALA A 253 -11.94 13.12 15.23
C ALA A 253 -10.69 12.28 15.50
N LYS A 254 -9.97 12.57 16.58
CA LYS A 254 -8.77 11.84 17.00
C LYS A 254 -9.09 10.40 17.38
N GLU A 255 -10.15 10.17 18.15
CA GLU A 255 -10.61 8.82 18.51
C GLU A 255 -10.96 8.01 17.27
N LYS A 256 -11.77 8.56 16.36
CA LYS A 256 -12.20 7.89 15.14
C LYS A 256 -11.03 7.59 14.19
N LEU A 257 -10.14 8.55 14.00
CA LEU A 257 -8.97 8.33 13.15
C LEU A 257 -8.01 7.31 13.75
N LEU A 258 -7.75 7.37 15.06
CA LEU A 258 -6.92 6.35 15.75
C LEU A 258 -7.54 4.97 15.63
N TYR A 259 -8.85 4.85 15.81
CA TYR A 259 -9.53 3.57 15.64
C TYR A 259 -9.36 3.05 14.20
N ALA A 260 -9.55 3.89 13.19
CA ALA A 260 -9.42 3.50 11.79
C ALA A 260 -7.98 3.03 11.47
N ILE A 261 -6.96 3.81 11.80
CA ILE A 261 -5.56 3.48 11.47
C ILE A 261 -4.99 2.29 12.23
N VAL A 262 -5.58 1.93 13.38
CA VAL A 262 -5.13 0.76 14.18
C VAL A 262 -5.87 -0.51 13.78
N ASN A 263 -7.15 -0.43 13.43
CA ASN A 263 -8.00 -1.60 13.20
C ASN A 263 -8.22 -1.93 11.73
N CYS A 264 -8.03 -0.98 10.79
CA CYS A 264 -8.01 -1.26 9.37
C CYS A 264 -6.64 -1.83 8.96
N VAL A 265 -6.34 -3.04 9.41
CA VAL A 265 -5.10 -3.76 9.06
C VAL A 265 -5.25 -4.44 7.69
N ASP A 266 -6.49 -4.68 7.24
CA ASP A 266 -6.81 -5.29 5.95
C ASP A 266 -7.74 -4.39 5.13
N ILE A 267 -7.35 -4.16 3.88
CA ILE A 267 -8.13 -3.39 2.87
C ILE A 267 -9.41 -4.15 2.45
N ASP A 268 -9.55 -5.42 2.84
CA ASP A 268 -10.74 -6.25 2.58
C ASP A 268 -11.96 -5.95 3.48
N ALA A 269 -11.93 -4.89 4.29
CA ALA A 269 -13.10 -4.52 5.12
C ALA A 269 -14.37 -4.25 4.29
N ASP A 270 -14.25 -3.85 3.03
CA ASP A 270 -15.38 -3.62 2.12
C ASP A 270 -16.06 -4.92 1.67
N ASN A 271 -15.40 -6.07 1.80
CA ASN A 271 -15.92 -7.38 1.42
C ASN A 271 -16.31 -8.28 2.60
N THR A 272 -16.09 -7.85 3.83
CA THR A 272 -16.54 -8.61 5.02
C THR A 272 -18.05 -8.51 5.18
N ALA A 273 -18.67 -9.54 5.81
CA ALA A 273 -20.10 -9.54 6.09
C ALA A 273 -20.53 -8.36 6.97
N GLU A 274 -19.64 -7.82 7.80
CA GLU A 274 -19.86 -6.65 8.65
C GLU A 274 -19.79 -5.33 7.87
N GLY A 275 -18.84 -5.19 6.91
CA GLY A 275 -18.79 -4.03 6.01
C GLY A 275 -20.05 -3.93 5.13
N ARG A 276 -20.57 -5.05 4.63
CA ARG A 276 -21.85 -5.10 3.89
C ARG A 276 -23.06 -4.79 4.75
N SER A 277 -23.03 -5.17 6.03
CA SER A 277 -24.10 -4.86 6.99
C SER A 277 -24.18 -3.37 7.27
N ASN A 278 -23.04 -2.69 7.39
CA ASN A 278 -22.99 -1.24 7.61
C ASN A 278 -23.39 -0.43 6.37
N MET A 279 -23.10 -0.91 5.16
CA MET A 279 -23.60 -0.32 3.90
C MET A 279 -25.13 -0.55 3.73
N ALA A 280 -25.67 -1.66 4.21
CA ALA A 280 -27.08 -1.94 4.13
C ALA A 280 -27.92 -1.09 5.11
N MET A 281 -27.40 -0.80 6.30
CA MET A 281 -28.07 0.07 7.28
C MET A 281 -28.10 1.55 6.90
N GLY A 282 -27.20 2.01 6.01
CA GLY A 282 -27.21 3.40 5.51
C GLY A 282 -28.17 3.66 4.33
N ARG A 283 -28.89 2.65 3.82
CA ARG A 283 -29.80 2.79 2.67
C ARG A 283 -31.29 2.81 3.02
N ASP A 284 -31.67 2.54 4.24
CA ASP A 284 -33.08 2.42 4.64
C ASP A 284 -33.71 3.72 5.21
N ASP A 285 -32.96 4.83 5.20
CA ASP A 285 -33.48 6.12 5.67
C ASP A 285 -33.88 7.12 4.54
N GLU A 286 -33.98 6.65 3.29
CA GLU A 286 -34.61 7.44 2.19
C GLU A 286 -35.89 6.76 1.70
N LEU A 287 -36.99 6.96 2.43
CA LEU A 287 -38.38 6.92 1.92
C LEU A 287 -39.26 7.88 2.73
#